data_1ff216a1e51241da677a32da4e748a70
#
_entry.id   1ff216a1e51241da677a32da4e748a70
#
_cell.length_a   1.000
_cell.length_b   1.000
_cell.length_c   1.000
_cell.angle_alpha   90.00
_cell.angle_beta   90.00
_cell.angle_gamma   90.00
#
_symmetry.space_group_name_H-M   'P 1'
#
loop_
_entity.id
_entity.type
_entity.pdbx_description
1 polymer ?
#
loop_
_entity_poly.entity_id
_entity_poly.type
_entity_poly.pdbx_seq_one_letter_code
_entity_poly.pdbx_strand_id
1 'polypeptide(L)' 'MKVSYNGLWKILIDKNMNKKDLAKACELSPATISKMGRGEFVSMEVLFRIGTKLDVDFGDMVSIIKQGK' A
#
# COMPACT_ATOMS: atom_id res chain seq x y z
N MET A 1 0.32 -12.14 -13.35
CA MET A 1 0.19 -10.70 -13.08
C MET A 1 0.48 -10.40 -11.64
N LYS A 2 0.97 -9.23 -11.39
CA LYS A 2 1.29 -8.77 -10.04
C LYS A 2 0.61 -7.44 -9.79
N VAL A 3 0.58 -7.05 -8.53
CA VAL A 3 0.14 -5.70 -8.19
C VAL A 3 1.33 -4.87 -7.76
N SER A 4 1.20 -3.58 -7.97
CA SER A 4 2.23 -2.61 -7.57
C SER A 4 1.63 -1.66 -6.53
N TYR A 5 2.38 -1.42 -5.47
CA TYR A 5 1.99 -0.44 -4.47
C TYR A 5 2.83 0.82 -4.58
N ASN A 6 3.41 1.06 -5.75
CA ASN A 6 4.27 2.23 -5.96
C ASN A 6 3.56 3.53 -5.68
N GLY A 7 2.28 3.61 -6.02
CA GLY A 7 1.49 4.80 -5.71
C GLY A 7 1.46 5.07 -4.21
N LEU A 8 1.28 4.01 -3.43
CA LEU A 8 1.28 4.15 -1.99
C LEU A 8 2.64 4.60 -1.47
N TRP A 9 3.72 4.00 -1.98
CA TRP A 9 5.06 4.37 -1.53
C TRP A 9 5.37 5.83 -1.82
N LYS A 10 4.92 6.33 -2.97
CA LYS A 10 5.08 7.75 -3.31
C LYS A 10 4.33 8.64 -2.34
N ILE A 11 3.11 8.24 -1.99
CA ILE A 11 2.30 8.99 -1.04
C ILE A 11 3.02 9.07 0.31
N LEU A 12 3.61 7.96 0.75
CA LEU A 12 4.34 7.95 2.01
C LEU A 12 5.53 8.92 1.97
N ILE A 13 6.24 8.93 0.86
CA ILE A 13 7.37 9.85 0.70
C ILE A 13 6.88 11.29 0.81
N ASP A 14 5.79 11.61 0.13
CA ASP A 14 5.23 12.96 0.17
C ASP A 14 4.82 13.37 1.57
N LYS A 15 4.40 12.40 2.38
CA LYS A 15 3.94 12.67 3.75
C LYS A 15 5.05 12.49 4.78
N ASN A 16 6.27 12.22 4.33
CA ASN A 16 7.41 11.98 5.23
C ASN A 16 7.15 10.81 6.17
N MET A 17 6.52 9.76 5.65
CA MET A 17 6.24 8.56 6.42
C MET A 17 7.05 7.40 5.88
N ASN A 18 7.45 6.50 6.77
CA ASN A 18 8.05 5.24 6.32
C ASN A 18 7.04 4.11 6.53
N LYS A 19 7.44 2.89 6.15
CA LYS A 19 6.53 1.74 6.25
C LYS A 19 6.15 1.44 7.69
N LYS A 20 7.05 1.67 8.63
CA LYS A 20 6.76 1.51 10.05
C LYS A 20 5.68 2.46 10.49
N ASP A 21 5.80 3.72 10.07
CA ASP A 21 4.81 4.74 10.40
C ASP A 21 3.44 4.35 9.86
N LEU A 22 3.41 3.83 8.65
CA LEU A 22 2.16 3.40 8.03
C LEU A 22 1.53 2.26 8.82
N ALA A 23 2.33 1.26 9.19
CA ALA A 23 1.83 0.13 9.96
C ALA A 23 1.22 0.58 11.28
N LYS A 24 1.89 1.51 11.93
CA LYS A 24 1.44 2.04 13.22
C LYS A 24 0.15 2.82 13.07
N ALA A 25 0.11 3.70 12.08
CA ALA A 25 -1.06 4.57 11.88
C ALA A 25 -2.30 3.77 11.49
N CYS A 26 -2.14 2.72 10.73
CA CYS A 26 -3.25 1.92 10.22
C CYS A 26 -3.45 0.61 10.99
N GLU A 27 -2.67 0.39 12.04
CA GLU A 27 -2.74 -0.82 12.87
C GLU A 27 -2.56 -2.08 12.04
N LEU A 28 -1.54 -2.08 11.20
CA LEU A 28 -1.24 -3.22 10.34
C LEU A 28 -0.10 -4.03 10.94
N SER A 29 -0.12 -5.35 10.70
CA SER A 29 0.96 -6.21 11.16
C SER A 29 2.19 -6.04 10.28
N PRO A 30 3.38 -6.33 10.81
CA PRO A 30 4.59 -6.31 9.98
C PRO A 30 4.49 -7.27 8.79
N ALA A 31 3.79 -8.40 8.97
CA ALA A 31 3.61 -9.37 7.89
C ALA A 31 2.85 -8.75 6.71
N THR A 32 1.83 -7.94 7.00
CA THR A 32 1.05 -7.27 5.97
C THR A 32 1.94 -6.31 5.18
N ILE A 33 2.73 -5.52 5.89
CA ILE A 33 3.64 -4.56 5.23
C ILE A 33 4.67 -5.30 4.39
N SER A 34 5.19 -6.42 4.88
CA SER A 34 6.14 -7.23 4.11
C SER A 34 5.53 -7.76 2.83
N LYS A 35 4.28 -8.22 2.91
CA LYS A 35 3.57 -8.68 1.71
C LYS A 35 3.47 -7.58 0.67
N MET A 36 3.11 -6.39 1.12
CA MET A 36 2.97 -5.26 0.22
C MET A 36 4.33 -4.91 -0.40
N GLY A 37 5.39 -5.00 0.38
CA GLY A 37 6.74 -4.75 -0.12
C GLY A 37 7.16 -5.74 -1.21
N ARG A 38 6.58 -6.94 -1.20
CA ARG A 38 6.87 -7.96 -2.20
C ARG A 38 5.88 -7.96 -3.37
N GLY A 39 4.91 -7.04 -3.35
CA GLY A 39 3.91 -6.98 -4.40
C GLY A 39 2.85 -8.07 -4.29
N GLU A 40 2.66 -8.63 -3.11
CA GLU A 40 1.66 -9.66 -2.88
C GLU A 40 0.31 -9.03 -2.57
N PHE A 41 -0.74 -9.82 -2.74
CA PHE A 41 -2.09 -9.33 -2.50
C PHE A 41 -2.34 -9.14 -1.00
N VAL A 42 -3.08 -8.09 -0.69
CA VAL A 42 -3.60 -7.89 0.66
C VAL A 42 -5.10 -7.67 0.53
N SER A 43 -5.81 -7.75 1.65
CA SER A 43 -7.26 -7.64 1.60
C SER A 43 -7.70 -6.21 1.28
N MET A 44 -8.90 -6.09 0.74
CA MET A 44 -9.51 -4.79 0.51
C MET A 44 -9.65 -4.01 1.79
N GLU A 45 -9.90 -4.72 2.89
CA GLU A 45 -10.02 -4.07 4.20
C GLU A 45 -8.73 -3.33 4.58
N VAL A 46 -7.58 -3.94 4.31
CA VAL A 46 -6.29 -3.32 4.57
C VAL A 46 -6.16 -2.05 3.75
N LEU A 47 -6.49 -2.15 2.46
CA LEU A 47 -6.41 -1.00 1.56
C LEU A 47 -7.39 0.09 1.98
N PHE A 48 -8.57 -0.30 2.42
CA PHE A 48 -9.57 0.65 2.89
C PHE A 48 -9.06 1.43 4.10
N ARG A 49 -8.43 0.74 5.05
CA ARG A 49 -7.87 1.40 6.22
C ARG A 49 -6.81 2.41 5.84
N ILE A 50 -5.93 2.01 4.95
CA ILE A 50 -4.85 2.89 4.50
C ILE A 50 -5.43 4.09 3.76
N GLY A 51 -6.34 3.84 2.84
CA GLY A 51 -6.94 4.91 2.06
C GLY A 51 -7.67 5.93 2.91
N THR A 52 -8.41 5.42 3.90
CA THR A 52 -9.14 6.29 4.83
C THR A 52 -8.17 7.13 5.67
N LYS A 53 -7.11 6.50 6.14
CA LYS A 53 -6.15 7.17 7.01
C LYS A 53 -5.35 8.23 6.25
N LEU A 54 -4.98 7.94 5.02
CA LEU A 54 -4.16 8.85 4.21
C LEU A 54 -5.00 9.75 3.31
N ASP A 55 -6.31 9.54 3.30
CA ASP A 55 -7.24 10.32 2.48
C ASP A 55 -6.92 10.18 0.99
N VAL A 56 -6.75 8.94 0.56
CA VAL A 56 -6.50 8.62 -0.85
C VAL A 56 -7.40 7.47 -1.27
N ASP A 57 -7.54 7.28 -2.56
CA ASP A 57 -8.39 6.23 -3.11
C ASP A 57 -7.57 4.98 -3.40
N PHE A 58 -8.26 3.88 -3.66
CA PHE A 58 -7.59 2.60 -3.99
C PHE A 58 -6.68 2.76 -5.19
N GLY A 59 -7.15 3.42 -6.23
CA GLY A 59 -6.36 3.59 -7.45
C GLY A 59 -5.13 4.45 -7.27
N ASP A 60 -5.09 5.26 -6.22
CA ASP A 60 -3.92 6.07 -5.92
C ASP A 60 -2.81 5.23 -5.29
N MET A 61 -3.17 4.09 -4.70
CA MET A 61 -2.24 3.28 -3.94
C MET A 61 -1.75 2.06 -4.69
N VAL A 62 -2.63 1.41 -5.44
CA VAL A 62 -2.33 0.12 -6.04
C VAL A 62 -2.71 0.10 -7.50
N SER A 63 -1.93 -0.61 -8.29
CA SER A 63 -2.22 -0.79 -9.70
C SER A 63 -1.84 -2.21 -10.12
N ILE A 64 -2.36 -2.62 -11.26
CA ILE A 64 -2.05 -3.92 -11.82
C ILE A 64 -0.83 -3.79 -12.71
N ILE A 65 0.17 -4.63 -12.48
CA ILE A 65 1.33 -4.68 -13.35
C ILE A 65 1.01 -5.68 -14.45
N LYS A 66 0.92 -5.19 -15.67
CA LYS A 66 0.67 -6.06 -16.82
C LYS A 66 1.99 -6.62 -17.29
N GLN A 67 1.98 -7.92 -17.61
CA GLN A 67 3.13 -8.55 -18.21
C GLN A 67 3.29 -7.97 -19.61
N GLY A 68 4.46 -7.55 -19.92
CA GLY A 68 4.74 -7.02 -21.23
C GLY A 68 4.55 -8.07 -22.27
N LYS A 69 4.23 -8.01 -23.15
CA LYS A 69 3.98 -8.95 -23.98
C LYS A 69 4.54 -9.04 -24.72
#